data_a04d431f3b29c0f05673479cf3180731
#
_entry.id   a04d431f3b29c0f05673479cf3180731
#
_cell.length_a   1.000
_cell.length_b   1.000
_cell.length_c   1.000
_cell.angle_alpha   90.00
_cell.angle_beta   90.00
_cell.angle_gamma   90.00
#
_symmetry.space_group_name_H-M   'P 1'
#
loop_
_entity.id
_entity.type
_entity.pdbx_description
1 polymer ?
#
loop_
_entity_poly.entity_id
_entity_poly.type
_entity_poly.pdbx_seq_one_letter_code
_entity_poly.pdbx_strand_id
1 'polypeptide(L)'
;FEDSKKTFVYDISEDAWHYRASYDENNRLTFWRYSHVTFAYGKQYVGTTGVLAYMDEKKFTEHDDRVILKMRRGAVVTSNDQPFWIDHLRLICNNGQTSLDNSYTNLELNPRVSFRYSWDGATWSDYEDSYMGRVGNYEWETDLWQCGLGRYFTLEVSTTEPIPFCIQNLQISWSPTSMF
;
A
#
# COMPACT_ATOMS: atom_id res chain seq x y z
N PHE A 1 -1.41 -12.48 -17.63
CA PHE A 1 -2.63 -12.32 -18.44
C PHE A 1 -2.49 -11.09 -19.32
N GLU A 2 -2.12 -11.29 -20.59
CA GLU A 2 -1.80 -10.20 -21.54
C GLU A 2 -2.98 -9.25 -21.75
N ASP A 3 -4.18 -9.76 -21.90
CA ASP A 3 -5.38 -8.96 -22.17
C ASP A 3 -5.75 -8.03 -21.01
N SER A 4 -5.48 -8.44 -19.77
CA SER A 4 -5.80 -7.64 -18.58
C SER A 4 -4.68 -6.68 -18.16
N LYS A 5 -3.48 -6.80 -18.76
CA LYS A 5 -2.27 -6.05 -18.36
C LYS A 5 -1.99 -6.14 -16.86
N LYS A 6 -2.17 -7.34 -16.28
CA LYS A 6 -2.00 -7.58 -14.84
C LYS A 6 -1.11 -8.79 -14.60
N THR A 7 -0.26 -8.70 -13.59
CA THR A 7 0.54 -9.82 -13.08
C THR A 7 0.00 -10.22 -11.73
N PHE A 8 -0.48 -11.46 -11.64
CA PHE A 8 -0.95 -12.05 -10.39
C PHE A 8 0.17 -12.90 -9.79
N VAL A 9 0.32 -12.83 -8.49
CA VAL A 9 1.24 -13.65 -7.71
C VAL A 9 0.45 -14.33 -6.61
N TYR A 10 0.66 -15.63 -6.46
CA TYR A 10 0.12 -16.39 -5.35
C TYR A 10 1.21 -16.65 -4.32
N ASP A 11 0.97 -16.19 -3.10
CA ASP A 11 1.83 -16.47 -1.96
C ASP A 11 1.35 -17.74 -1.28
N ILE A 12 2.20 -18.78 -1.34
CA ILE A 12 1.87 -20.10 -0.78
C ILE A 12 1.87 -20.07 0.75
N SER A 13 2.68 -19.21 1.36
CA SER A 13 2.82 -19.12 2.82
C SER A 13 1.62 -18.46 3.47
N GLU A 14 1.07 -17.45 2.81
CA GLU A 14 -0.08 -16.66 3.28
C GLU A 14 -1.42 -17.13 2.70
N ASP A 15 -1.40 -18.10 1.75
CA ASP A 15 -2.56 -18.56 0.99
C ASP A 15 -3.33 -17.39 0.36
N ALA A 16 -2.61 -16.45 -0.24
CA ALA A 16 -3.16 -15.20 -0.71
C ALA A 16 -2.69 -14.83 -2.12
N TRP A 17 -3.60 -14.24 -2.88
CA TRP A 17 -3.30 -13.64 -4.17
C TRP A 17 -3.01 -12.15 -4.01
N HIS A 18 -1.99 -11.69 -4.72
CA HIS A 18 -1.70 -10.27 -4.83
C HIS A 18 -1.30 -9.89 -6.25
N TYR A 19 -1.26 -8.60 -6.53
CA TYR A 19 -0.80 -8.05 -7.80
C TYR A 19 0.63 -7.58 -7.66
N ARG A 20 1.40 -7.77 -8.72
CA ARG A 20 2.64 -7.02 -8.95
C ARG A 20 2.47 -6.12 -10.15
N ALA A 21 2.93 -4.90 -10.03
CA ALA A 21 2.85 -3.89 -11.07
C ALA A 21 4.16 -3.09 -11.11
N SER A 22 4.44 -2.52 -12.26
CA SER A 22 5.54 -1.58 -12.47
C SER A 22 4.98 -0.30 -13.08
N TYR A 23 5.67 0.82 -12.91
CA TYR A 23 5.35 2.04 -13.63
C TYR A 23 5.94 2.01 -15.04
N ASP A 24 5.17 2.43 -16.04
CA ASP A 24 5.63 2.64 -17.40
C ASP A 24 6.38 4.00 -17.53
N GLU A 25 6.81 4.31 -18.75
CA GLU A 25 7.51 5.57 -19.06
C GLU A 25 6.63 6.82 -18.84
N ASN A 26 5.32 6.65 -18.80
CA ASN A 26 4.33 7.72 -18.57
C ASN A 26 3.85 7.77 -17.11
N ASN A 27 4.53 7.11 -16.18
CA ASN A 27 4.14 6.97 -14.77
C ASN A 27 2.74 6.34 -14.57
N ARG A 28 2.33 5.42 -15.43
CA ARG A 28 1.10 4.66 -15.28
C ARG A 28 1.41 3.26 -14.79
N LEU A 29 0.63 2.75 -13.86
CA LEU A 29 0.73 1.37 -13.41
C LEU A 29 0.33 0.42 -14.54
N THR A 30 1.21 -0.54 -14.80
CA THR A 30 1.03 -1.60 -15.80
C THR A 30 1.39 -2.96 -15.18
N PHE A 31 1.43 -4.02 -15.99
CA PHE A 31 1.90 -5.31 -15.51
C PHE A 31 3.34 -5.23 -14.98
N TRP A 32 3.71 -6.18 -14.14
CA TRP A 32 5.09 -6.29 -13.64
C TRP A 32 6.04 -6.56 -14.81
N ARG A 33 7.06 -5.75 -14.95
CA ARG A 33 7.95 -5.72 -16.14
C ARG A 33 8.82 -6.94 -16.33
N TYR A 34 9.04 -7.74 -15.28
CA TYR A 34 9.89 -8.92 -15.36
C TYR A 34 9.08 -10.13 -15.80
N SER A 35 9.48 -10.73 -16.90
CA SER A 35 8.82 -11.89 -17.52
C SER A 35 9.38 -13.23 -17.06
N HIS A 36 10.56 -13.23 -16.48
CA HIS A 36 11.25 -14.44 -16.04
C HIS A 36 11.65 -14.34 -14.58
N VAL A 37 11.45 -15.41 -13.84
CA VAL A 37 11.82 -15.55 -12.43
C VAL A 37 12.53 -16.88 -12.24
N THR A 38 13.67 -16.88 -11.58
CA THR A 38 14.40 -18.11 -11.23
C THR A 38 15.11 -17.96 -9.90
N PHE A 39 15.26 -19.05 -9.17
CA PHE A 39 16.02 -19.10 -7.94
C PHE A 39 17.38 -19.75 -8.18
N ALA A 40 18.46 -19.03 -7.90
CA ALA A 40 19.83 -19.53 -8.03
C ALA A 40 20.75 -18.84 -7.00
N TYR A 41 21.77 -19.55 -6.56
CA TYR A 41 22.79 -19.02 -5.63
C TYR A 41 22.21 -18.34 -4.38
N GLY A 42 21.10 -18.84 -3.86
CA GLY A 42 20.43 -18.28 -2.68
C GLY A 42 19.69 -16.96 -2.92
N LYS A 43 19.49 -16.57 -4.18
CA LYS A 43 18.80 -15.34 -4.56
C LYS A 43 17.70 -15.62 -5.58
N GLN A 44 16.66 -14.80 -5.55
CA GLN A 44 15.62 -14.82 -6.56
C GLN A 44 15.96 -13.82 -7.68
N TYR A 45 16.33 -14.34 -8.83
CA TYR A 45 16.63 -13.54 -10.01
C TYR A 45 15.37 -13.27 -10.81
N VAL A 46 15.31 -12.09 -11.39
CA VAL A 46 14.23 -11.62 -12.25
C VAL A 46 14.82 -11.08 -13.54
N GLY A 47 14.17 -11.32 -14.66
CA GLY A 47 14.69 -10.92 -15.97
C GLY A 47 13.62 -10.35 -16.88
N THR A 48 14.04 -9.40 -17.70
CA THR A 48 13.29 -8.88 -18.84
C THR A 48 14.28 -8.63 -20.00
N THR A 49 13.81 -8.16 -21.13
CA THR A 49 14.67 -7.93 -22.31
C THR A 49 15.85 -7.03 -21.96
N GLY A 50 17.06 -7.60 -22.04
CA GLY A 50 18.31 -6.88 -21.79
C GLY A 50 18.63 -6.56 -20.32
N VAL A 51 17.82 -7.01 -19.37
CA VAL A 51 18.03 -6.77 -17.94
C VAL A 51 17.97 -8.08 -17.15
N LEU A 52 18.97 -8.28 -16.31
CA LEU A 52 18.98 -9.30 -15.26
C LEU A 52 19.20 -8.62 -13.91
N ALA A 53 18.26 -8.79 -13.00
CA ALA A 53 18.31 -8.25 -11.64
C ALA A 53 18.04 -9.36 -10.62
N TYR A 54 18.17 -9.08 -9.35
CA TYR A 54 17.71 -9.97 -8.28
C TYR A 54 16.86 -9.18 -7.28
N MET A 55 15.93 -9.88 -6.66
CA MET A 55 15.08 -9.29 -5.63
C MET A 55 15.86 -9.16 -4.32
N ASP A 56 15.80 -7.98 -3.73
CA ASP A 56 16.44 -7.66 -2.45
C ASP A 56 15.39 -7.02 -1.53
N GLU A 57 15.18 -7.61 -0.37
CA GLU A 57 14.21 -7.13 0.63
C GLU A 57 14.55 -5.74 1.20
N LYS A 58 15.81 -5.29 1.01
CA LYS A 58 16.29 -3.98 1.45
C LYS A 58 16.11 -2.89 0.41
N LYS A 59 15.67 -3.22 -0.80
CA LYS A 59 15.48 -2.29 -1.91
C LYS A 59 14.00 -2.00 -2.12
N PHE A 60 13.67 -0.72 -2.25
CA PHE A 60 12.31 -0.22 -2.42
C PHE A 60 12.09 0.46 -3.77
N THR A 61 13.05 0.29 -4.67
CA THR A 61 12.97 0.74 -6.06
C THR A 61 13.21 -0.43 -7.01
N GLU A 62 12.73 -0.30 -8.22
CA GLU A 62 13.08 -1.20 -9.32
C GLU A 62 14.53 -0.92 -9.79
N HIS A 63 15.04 -1.74 -10.73
CA HIS A 63 16.43 -1.64 -11.23
C HIS A 63 16.77 -0.31 -11.92
N ASP A 64 15.77 0.46 -12.31
CA ASP A 64 15.89 1.79 -12.94
C ASP A 64 15.50 2.94 -12.00
N ASP A 65 15.61 2.72 -10.68
CA ASP A 65 15.31 3.65 -9.59
C ASP A 65 13.85 4.11 -9.50
N ARG A 66 12.94 3.50 -10.26
CA ARG A 66 11.51 3.77 -10.13
C ARG A 66 10.98 3.23 -8.82
N VAL A 67 10.12 4.01 -8.18
CA VAL A 67 9.51 3.66 -6.90
C VAL A 67 8.57 2.45 -7.03
N ILE A 68 8.53 1.65 -5.98
CA ILE A 68 7.59 0.52 -5.88
C ILE A 68 6.38 0.98 -5.06
N LEU A 69 5.20 0.95 -5.69
CA LEU A 69 3.94 1.19 -4.99
C LEU A 69 3.59 -0.01 -4.12
N LYS A 70 3.37 0.24 -2.83
CA LYS A 70 2.81 -0.70 -1.87
C LYS A 70 1.38 -0.25 -1.59
N MET A 71 0.40 -1.10 -1.88
CA MET A 71 -1.01 -0.74 -1.76
C MET A 71 -1.80 -1.91 -1.17
N ARG A 72 -2.72 -1.59 -0.29
CA ARG A 72 -3.71 -2.52 0.25
C ARG A 72 -5.09 -1.90 0.19
N ARG A 73 -6.03 -2.65 -0.37
CA ARG A 73 -7.45 -2.31 -0.30
C ARG A 73 -8.13 -3.24 0.69
N GLY A 74 -8.85 -2.65 1.63
CA GLY A 74 -9.62 -3.38 2.64
C GLY A 74 -10.89 -4.02 2.08
N ALA A 75 -11.49 -4.88 2.87
CA ALA A 75 -12.84 -5.39 2.61
C ALA A 75 -13.87 -4.27 2.78
N VAL A 76 -15.06 -4.50 2.24
CA VAL A 76 -16.20 -3.59 2.43
C VAL A 76 -16.65 -3.67 3.89
N VAL A 77 -16.74 -2.53 4.55
CA VAL A 77 -17.31 -2.38 5.90
C VAL A 77 -18.76 -1.92 5.74
N THR A 78 -19.69 -2.55 6.46
CA THR A 78 -21.12 -2.21 6.44
C THR A 78 -21.69 -2.35 7.85
N SER A 79 -22.74 -1.57 8.16
CA SER A 79 -23.48 -1.62 9.41
C SER A 79 -24.93 -2.07 9.14
N ASN A 80 -25.13 -3.37 8.89
CA ASN A 80 -26.45 -3.97 8.63
C ASN A 80 -27.28 -3.19 7.58
N ASP A 81 -26.61 -2.74 6.50
CA ASP A 81 -27.18 -1.91 5.44
C ASP A 81 -27.73 -0.55 5.88
N GLN A 82 -27.46 -0.14 7.11
CA GLN A 82 -27.81 1.18 7.60
C GLN A 82 -26.69 2.17 7.32
N PRO A 83 -27.02 3.43 7.01
CA PRO A 83 -26.02 4.48 6.90
C PRO A 83 -25.29 4.70 8.23
N PHE A 84 -23.99 4.93 8.16
CA PHE A 84 -23.15 5.23 9.32
C PHE A 84 -22.08 6.26 8.97
N TRP A 85 -21.65 7.00 9.96
CA TRP A 85 -20.54 7.93 9.86
C TRP A 85 -19.25 7.21 10.22
N ILE A 86 -18.18 7.49 9.51
CA ILE A 86 -16.83 7.18 9.96
C ILE A 86 -16.21 8.47 10.47
N ASP A 87 -16.01 8.52 11.78
CA ASP A 87 -15.50 9.69 12.48
C ASP A 87 -13.98 9.73 12.43
N HIS A 88 -13.35 8.55 12.61
CA HIS A 88 -11.91 8.43 12.73
C HIS A 88 -11.44 7.03 12.32
N LEU A 89 -10.33 6.98 11.59
CA LEU A 89 -9.58 5.78 11.26
C LEU A 89 -8.17 5.91 11.80
N ARG A 90 -7.67 4.89 12.45
CA ARG A 90 -6.28 4.78 12.87
C ARG A 90 -5.63 3.57 12.25
N LEU A 91 -4.61 3.81 11.43
CA LEU A 91 -3.80 2.77 10.85
C LEU A 91 -2.69 2.38 11.84
N ILE A 92 -2.69 1.13 12.28
CA ILE A 92 -1.61 0.56 13.08
C ILE A 92 -0.65 -0.12 12.11
N CYS A 93 0.51 0.47 11.94
CA CYS A 93 1.58 -0.01 11.07
C CYS A 93 2.94 0.13 11.76
N ASN A 94 4.00 -0.26 11.08
CA ASN A 94 5.36 -0.13 11.58
C ASN A 94 5.86 1.33 11.43
N ASN A 95 5.47 2.20 12.34
CA ASN A 95 5.86 3.59 12.37
C ASN A 95 7.34 3.79 12.78
N GLY A 96 7.88 4.97 12.49
CA GLY A 96 9.23 5.35 12.91
C GLY A 96 10.37 4.57 12.24
N GLN A 97 10.09 3.90 11.13
CA GLN A 97 11.06 3.07 10.41
C GLN A 97 12.03 3.93 9.60
N THR A 98 13.23 3.41 9.42
CA THR A 98 14.21 3.95 8.48
C THR A 98 14.26 3.12 7.20
N SER A 99 14.74 3.72 6.12
CA SER A 99 15.10 2.94 4.94
C SER A 99 16.19 1.92 5.30
N LEU A 100 16.03 0.70 4.86
CA LEU A 100 17.06 -0.34 4.97
C LEU A 100 18.17 -0.16 3.93
N ASP A 101 17.94 0.72 2.97
CA ASP A 101 18.92 1.10 1.95
C ASP A 101 19.71 2.31 2.44
N ASN A 102 21.02 2.13 2.63
CA ASN A 102 21.92 3.19 3.07
C ASN A 102 22.02 4.40 2.11
N SER A 103 21.37 4.34 0.94
CA SER A 103 21.23 5.48 0.04
C SER A 103 20.37 6.62 0.61
N TYR A 104 19.56 6.34 1.61
CA TYR A 104 18.73 7.32 2.30
C TYR A 104 19.28 7.57 3.71
N THR A 105 20.26 8.46 3.82
CA THR A 105 20.92 8.81 5.11
C THR A 105 20.10 9.76 5.98
N ASN A 106 18.80 9.91 5.76
CA ASN A 106 18.06 11.02 6.32
C ASN A 106 17.38 10.68 7.66
N LEU A 107 17.99 11.20 8.75
CA LEU A 107 17.30 11.47 10.02
C LEU A 107 16.06 12.39 9.85
N GLU A 108 15.93 13.03 8.68
CA GLU A 108 14.82 13.90 8.31
C GLU A 108 13.71 13.16 7.56
N LEU A 109 13.87 11.86 7.26
CA LEU A 109 12.84 11.09 6.60
C LEU A 109 11.58 11.05 7.48
N ASN A 110 10.53 11.65 6.97
CA ASN A 110 9.19 11.62 7.58
C ASN A 110 8.23 10.99 6.57
N PRO A 111 8.21 9.65 6.51
CA PRO A 111 7.48 8.92 5.48
C PRO A 111 5.98 9.18 5.59
N ARG A 112 5.31 9.08 4.45
CA ARG A 112 3.86 9.28 4.33
C ARG A 112 3.17 8.02 3.86
N VAL A 113 1.94 7.91 4.28
CA VAL A 113 0.97 6.97 3.74
C VAL A 113 -0.21 7.76 3.19
N SER A 114 -0.70 7.35 2.04
CA SER A 114 -1.84 7.97 1.38
C SER A 114 -3.07 7.10 1.59
N PHE A 115 -4.16 7.72 1.98
CA PHE A 115 -5.47 7.12 2.14
C PHE A 115 -6.41 7.61 1.06
N ARG A 116 -7.27 6.74 0.57
CA ARG A 116 -8.52 7.12 -0.10
C ARG A 116 -9.60 6.11 0.23
N TYR A 117 -10.83 6.53 0.13
CA TYR A 117 -11.97 5.69 0.46
C TYR A 117 -13.09 5.81 -0.57
N SER A 118 -13.97 4.84 -0.53
CA SER A 118 -15.16 4.79 -1.37
C SER A 118 -16.36 4.32 -0.57
N TRP A 119 -17.52 4.94 -0.81
CA TRP A 119 -18.79 4.58 -0.21
C TRP A 119 -19.70 3.74 -1.13
N ASP A 120 -19.30 3.52 -2.37
CA ASP A 120 -20.07 2.82 -3.40
C ASP A 120 -19.23 1.77 -4.17
N GLY A 121 -17.93 1.71 -3.89
CA GLY A 121 -16.97 0.87 -4.59
C GLY A 121 -16.58 1.35 -5.99
N ALA A 122 -17.21 2.42 -6.49
CA ALA A 122 -16.99 2.96 -7.83
C ALA A 122 -16.32 4.35 -7.80
N THR A 123 -16.83 5.24 -6.96
CA THR A 123 -16.32 6.61 -6.79
C THR A 123 -15.36 6.65 -5.60
N TRP A 124 -14.17 7.15 -5.83
CA TRP A 124 -13.13 7.26 -4.80
C TRP A 124 -12.93 8.72 -4.41
N SER A 125 -12.65 8.95 -3.12
CA SER A 125 -12.19 10.24 -2.63
C SER A 125 -10.84 10.60 -3.26
N ASP A 126 -10.45 11.86 -3.13
CA ASP A 126 -9.07 12.27 -3.34
C ASP A 126 -8.15 11.55 -2.33
N TYR A 127 -6.86 11.51 -2.62
CA TYR A 127 -5.88 10.99 -1.68
C TYR A 127 -5.62 11.98 -0.56
N GLU A 128 -5.63 11.48 0.66
CA GLU A 128 -5.25 12.23 1.86
C GLU A 128 -3.99 11.60 2.45
N ASP A 129 -2.95 12.42 2.64
CA ASP A 129 -1.67 11.96 3.16
C ASP A 129 -1.59 12.15 4.67
N SER A 130 -1.12 11.11 5.36
CA SER A 130 -0.77 11.17 6.77
C SER A 130 0.68 10.75 6.98
N TYR A 131 1.35 11.34 7.97
CA TYR A 131 2.71 10.97 8.31
C TYR A 131 2.74 9.64 9.09
N MET A 132 3.82 8.89 8.91
CA MET A 132 4.08 7.64 9.64
C MET A 132 5.09 7.82 10.78
N GLY A 133 5.43 9.06 11.11
CA GLY A 133 6.41 9.39 12.13
C GLY A 133 7.86 9.38 11.62
N ARG A 134 8.68 10.26 12.16
CA ARG A 134 10.12 10.31 11.89
C ARG A 134 10.81 9.08 12.44
N VAL A 135 11.97 8.77 11.92
CA VAL A 135 12.83 7.68 12.40
C VAL A 135 12.97 7.72 13.93
N GLY A 136 12.67 6.60 14.57
CA GLY A 136 12.69 6.44 16.02
C GLY A 136 11.42 6.85 16.75
N ASN A 137 10.43 7.44 16.08
CA ASN A 137 9.13 7.73 16.66
C ASN A 137 8.16 6.57 16.41
N TYR A 138 8.26 5.51 17.19
CA TYR A 138 7.47 4.28 17.04
C TYR A 138 6.05 4.41 17.56
N GLU A 139 5.76 5.42 18.38
CA GLU A 139 4.43 5.68 18.97
C GLU A 139 3.60 6.68 18.14
N TRP A 140 4.04 6.99 16.92
CA TRP A 140 3.31 7.90 16.05
C TRP A 140 1.96 7.31 15.66
N GLU A 141 0.92 8.13 15.74
CA GLU A 141 -0.44 7.76 15.34
C GLU A 141 -0.70 8.21 13.90
N THR A 142 -1.01 7.25 13.04
CA THR A 142 -1.30 7.50 11.62
C THR A 142 -2.81 7.51 11.43
N ASP A 143 -3.39 8.68 11.41
CA ASP A 143 -4.82 8.90 11.51
C ASP A 143 -5.41 9.52 10.24
N LEU A 144 -6.67 9.19 9.96
CA LEU A 144 -7.55 9.83 8.98
C LEU A 144 -8.87 10.19 9.66
N TRP A 145 -9.35 11.41 9.46
CA TRP A 145 -10.53 11.94 10.13
C TRP A 145 -11.65 12.27 9.15
N GLN A 146 -12.91 12.16 9.62
CA GLN A 146 -14.09 12.65 8.92
C GLN A 146 -14.30 12.07 7.51
N CYS A 147 -14.28 10.73 7.39
CA CYS A 147 -14.47 10.06 6.10
C CYS A 147 -15.90 10.12 5.55
N GLY A 148 -16.81 10.83 6.22
CA GLY A 148 -18.18 11.06 5.76
C GLY A 148 -19.17 9.96 6.11
N LEU A 149 -20.28 9.92 5.38
CA LEU A 149 -21.45 9.09 5.62
C LEU A 149 -21.75 8.19 4.42
N GLY A 150 -22.08 6.96 4.68
CA GLY A 150 -22.55 6.02 3.65
C GLY A 150 -22.95 4.67 4.23
N ARG A 151 -23.12 3.66 3.36
CA ARG A 151 -23.54 2.30 3.75
C ARG A 151 -22.44 1.25 3.57
N TYR A 152 -21.58 1.44 2.57
CA TYR A 152 -20.57 0.45 2.15
C TYR A 152 -19.22 1.14 2.04
N PHE A 153 -18.45 1.11 3.10
CA PHE A 153 -17.16 1.78 3.15
C PHE A 153 -16.03 0.85 2.73
N THR A 154 -15.17 1.33 1.85
CA THR A 154 -13.94 0.63 1.48
C THR A 154 -12.77 1.60 1.58
N LEU A 155 -11.73 1.21 2.28
CA LEU A 155 -10.49 1.97 2.42
C LEU A 155 -9.40 1.40 1.52
N GLU A 156 -8.64 2.27 0.89
CA GLU A 156 -7.37 1.95 0.23
C GLU A 156 -6.24 2.73 0.89
N VAL A 157 -5.18 2.02 1.22
CA VAL A 157 -3.97 2.56 1.85
C VAL A 157 -2.80 2.29 0.92
N SER A 158 -1.98 3.30 0.66
CA SER A 158 -0.83 3.16 -0.23
C SER A 158 0.36 3.99 0.20
N THR A 159 1.56 3.55 -0.16
CA THR A 159 2.80 4.31 0.02
C THR A 159 3.83 3.93 -1.04
N THR A 160 4.65 4.89 -1.43
CA THR A 160 5.83 4.70 -2.28
C THR A 160 7.12 4.95 -1.52
N GLU A 161 7.03 5.23 -0.22
CA GLU A 161 8.18 5.55 0.61
C GLU A 161 9.19 4.39 0.69
N PRO A 162 10.50 4.68 0.73
CA PRO A 162 11.57 3.66 0.71
C PRO A 162 11.78 3.03 2.10
N ILE A 163 10.71 2.59 2.73
CA ILE A 163 10.73 1.96 4.05
C ILE A 163 10.01 0.62 4.03
N PRO A 164 10.30 -0.29 4.97
CA PRO A 164 9.46 -1.43 5.23
C PRO A 164 8.05 -0.96 5.58
N PHE A 165 7.03 -1.55 4.97
CA PHE A 165 5.64 -1.19 5.23
C PHE A 165 4.83 -2.43 5.58
N CYS A 166 4.40 -2.52 6.84
CA CYS A 166 3.59 -3.61 7.35
C CYS A 166 2.37 -3.03 8.06
N ILE A 167 1.19 -3.36 7.57
CA ILE A 167 -0.08 -3.02 8.20
C ILE A 167 -0.41 -4.13 9.20
N GLN A 168 -0.54 -3.77 10.47
CA GLN A 168 -0.89 -4.70 11.55
C GLN A 168 -2.39 -4.72 11.81
N ASN A 169 -3.02 -3.53 11.84
CA ASN A 169 -4.44 -3.39 12.13
C ASN A 169 -4.98 -2.06 11.60
N LEU A 170 -6.31 -1.97 11.53
CA LEU A 170 -7.05 -0.75 11.27
C LEU A 170 -8.14 -0.61 12.32
N GLN A 171 -8.08 0.46 13.12
CA GLN A 171 -9.13 0.82 14.07
C GLN A 171 -10.08 1.81 13.41
N ILE A 172 -11.39 1.54 13.55
CA ILE A 172 -12.44 2.38 12.97
C ILE A 172 -13.36 2.84 14.09
N SER A 173 -13.46 4.17 14.27
CA SER A 173 -14.48 4.79 15.12
C SER A 173 -15.63 5.25 14.23
N TRP A 174 -16.83 4.80 14.53
CA TRP A 174 -17.99 5.08 13.72
C TRP A 174 -19.22 5.39 14.59
N SER A 175 -20.14 6.14 14.03
CA SER A 175 -21.41 6.51 14.67
C SER A 175 -22.60 6.12 13.80
N PRO A 176 -23.64 5.50 14.36
CA PRO A 176 -24.85 5.22 13.60
C PRO A 176 -25.58 6.52 13.28
N THR A 177 -26.24 6.59 12.13
CA THR A 177 -27.24 7.65 11.92
C THR A 177 -28.45 7.36 12.78
N SER A 178 -28.81 8.31 13.66
CA SER A 178 -30.12 8.25 14.33
C SER A 178 -31.19 8.34 13.26
N MET A 179 -31.94 7.27 13.04
CA MET A 179 -33.20 7.38 12.32
C MET A 179 -34.18 8.14 13.23
N PHE A 180 -34.59 9.32 12.77
CA PHE A 180 -35.75 10.01 13.30
C PHE A 180 -37.01 9.44 12.68
#